data_5707ae11863fe62234d047d3509afc18
#
_entry.id   5707ae11863fe62234d047d3509afc18
#
_cell.length_a   1.000
_cell.length_b   1.000
_cell.length_c   1.000
_cell.angle_alpha   90.00
_cell.angle_beta   90.00
_cell.angle_gamma   90.00
#
_symmetry.space_group_name_H-M   'P 1'
#
loop_
_entity.id
_entity.type
_entity.pdbx_description
1 polymer ?
#
loop_
_entity_poly.entity_id
_entity_poly.type
_entity_poly.pdbx_seq_one_letter_code
_entity_poly.pdbx_strand_id
1 'polypeptide(L)'
;MPSTASRIILSTLITISPLALAAQTVSTLDPAIRDRVDRIAAQVLQQTGVPSASVAIVQHGKLVYAHAYGSARLATDKTPAIPATPEMRYSIGSISKQFTATAILLLQEVGKLSLDDPIGKYLPGLTRGDEVTIRQILSHTSGYQDYWPEDYVMTTMLPPETAQQIIDTWGKKPLDFEPGTQWQYSNTNFVIAGAIVEKVTGAPYFDFLTHRIFRTLGMTSVWNSDQAKLTQVDATPYYRHAVGPLRVAPKEGLGWMFAAGELAMTAHDLALWDESLLAQSVLKPGSYKQMFTEVMLKNGQGTHYGLGVEVRDRDGHRSIEHGGEVSGFVSDNEVLIDDGVAVAVLTNQDAVGAASTIARLAAPIVAGYPPTPEEQQAIDIYHGLQQGRIDRTLLAPNLSDYFTPEAVADFQSSLAPLGEPLTFRQTRTALRGGMTFRSFDIIYPSKHLTLTTYTYPDGKLEQYLIAPAE
;
A
#
# COMPACT_ATOMS: atom_id res chain seq x y z
N MET A 1 -52.73 24.50 65.60
CA MET A 1 -52.64 23.31 64.76
C MET A 1 -52.12 23.77 63.42
N PRO A 2 -50.85 23.51 63.04
CA PRO A 2 -50.34 23.84 61.74
C PRO A 2 -50.35 22.58 60.83
N SER A 3 -50.83 22.75 59.61
CA SER A 3 -50.95 21.78 58.57
C SER A 3 -49.59 21.57 57.88
N THR A 4 -49.15 20.31 57.82
CA THR A 4 -47.99 19.85 57.10
C THR A 4 -48.32 19.71 55.61
N ALA A 5 -47.68 20.52 54.76
CA ALA A 5 -47.73 20.38 53.31
C ALA A 5 -46.57 19.48 52.83
N SER A 6 -46.87 18.27 52.38
CA SER A 6 -45.90 17.39 51.72
C SER A 6 -45.53 17.92 50.34
N ARG A 7 -44.26 18.20 50.11
CA ARG A 7 -43.70 18.48 48.78
C ARG A 7 -43.29 17.16 48.11
N ILE A 8 -43.98 16.81 47.06
CA ILE A 8 -43.59 15.71 46.15
C ILE A 8 -42.51 16.27 45.21
N ILE A 9 -41.29 15.73 45.35
CA ILE A 9 -40.20 16.00 44.40
C ILE A 9 -40.31 14.97 43.28
N LEU A 10 -40.71 15.45 42.11
CA LEU A 10 -40.77 14.65 40.89
C LEU A 10 -39.35 14.62 40.27
N SER A 11 -38.61 13.54 40.47
CA SER A 11 -37.31 13.31 39.87
C SER A 11 -37.50 12.82 38.42
N THR A 12 -37.28 13.72 37.45
CA THR A 12 -37.24 13.35 36.02
C THR A 12 -35.92 12.65 35.72
N LEU A 13 -35.95 11.35 35.56
CA LEU A 13 -34.80 10.59 35.00
C LEU A 13 -34.69 10.93 33.52
N ILE A 14 -33.68 11.71 33.17
CA ILE A 14 -33.23 11.88 31.76
C ILE A 14 -32.44 10.65 31.40
N THR A 15 -33.05 9.72 30.66
CA THR A 15 -32.36 8.62 30.00
C THR A 15 -31.59 9.21 28.81
N ILE A 16 -30.27 9.39 28.96
CA ILE A 16 -29.38 9.67 27.86
C ILE A 16 -29.19 8.33 27.12
N SER A 17 -29.92 8.13 26.03
CA SER A 17 -29.60 7.06 25.06
C SER A 17 -28.24 7.38 24.46
N PRO A 18 -27.28 6.44 24.43
CA PRO A 18 -26.09 6.63 23.64
C PRO A 18 -26.52 6.64 22.17
N LEU A 19 -26.44 7.81 21.51
CA LEU A 19 -26.42 7.82 20.06
C LEU A 19 -25.19 7.00 19.63
N ALA A 20 -25.43 5.84 19.10
CA ALA A 20 -24.43 5.13 18.29
C ALA A 20 -24.12 6.09 17.13
N LEU A 21 -22.94 6.68 17.15
CA LEU A 21 -22.41 7.41 16.00
C LEU A 21 -22.26 6.35 14.90
N ALA A 22 -23.22 6.32 13.99
CA ALA A 22 -23.09 5.51 12.78
C ALA A 22 -21.83 6.02 12.07
N ALA A 23 -20.88 5.11 11.85
CA ALA A 23 -19.69 5.36 11.07
C ALA A 23 -20.09 6.02 9.75
N GLN A 24 -19.72 7.27 9.56
CA GLN A 24 -20.02 7.99 8.32
C GLN A 24 -18.99 7.57 7.28
N THR A 25 -19.39 6.69 6.37
CA THR A 25 -18.64 6.45 5.14
C THR A 25 -18.49 7.79 4.42
N VAL A 26 -17.27 8.30 4.31
CA VAL A 26 -16.99 9.48 3.47
C VAL A 26 -17.08 9.02 2.02
N SER A 27 -18.01 9.54 1.25
CA SER A 27 -18.11 9.23 -0.17
C SER A 27 -18.66 10.42 -0.95
N THR A 28 -17.72 11.20 -1.51
CA THR A 28 -17.98 12.20 -2.56
C THR A 28 -17.42 11.75 -3.91
N LEU A 29 -16.85 10.54 -3.97
CA LEU A 29 -16.36 9.91 -5.19
C LEU A 29 -17.53 9.69 -6.17
N ASP A 30 -17.29 9.91 -7.47
CA ASP A 30 -18.28 9.63 -8.50
C ASP A 30 -18.85 8.22 -8.35
N PRO A 31 -20.21 8.06 -8.37
CA PRO A 31 -20.83 6.77 -8.12
C PRO A 31 -20.35 5.64 -9.05
N ALA A 32 -20.08 5.93 -10.34
CA ALA A 32 -19.60 4.92 -11.27
C ALA A 32 -18.16 4.47 -10.95
N ILE A 33 -17.29 5.42 -10.55
CA ILE A 33 -15.93 5.12 -10.10
C ILE A 33 -16.00 4.33 -8.80
N ARG A 34 -16.79 4.78 -7.82
CA ARG A 34 -16.99 4.08 -6.55
C ARG A 34 -17.42 2.64 -6.77
N ASP A 35 -18.47 2.42 -7.56
CA ASP A 35 -19.00 1.07 -7.81
C ASP A 35 -17.98 0.15 -8.49
N ARG A 36 -17.03 0.72 -9.27
CA ARG A 36 -15.90 -0.04 -9.83
C ARG A 36 -14.88 -0.41 -8.75
N VAL A 37 -14.52 0.54 -7.88
CA VAL A 37 -13.60 0.29 -6.75
C VAL A 37 -14.19 -0.76 -5.80
N ASP A 38 -15.48 -0.64 -5.44
CA ASP A 38 -16.17 -1.60 -4.58
C ASP A 38 -16.13 -3.03 -5.15
N ARG A 39 -16.39 -3.16 -6.45
CA ARG A 39 -16.31 -4.46 -7.13
C ARG A 39 -14.89 -5.01 -7.18
N ILE A 40 -13.88 -4.17 -7.44
CA ILE A 40 -12.47 -4.59 -7.42
C ILE A 40 -12.10 -5.12 -6.05
N ALA A 41 -12.35 -4.36 -4.98
CA ALA A 41 -12.04 -4.78 -3.62
C ALA A 41 -12.72 -6.09 -3.25
N ALA A 42 -14.03 -6.21 -3.52
CA ALA A 42 -14.79 -7.43 -3.24
C ALA A 42 -14.26 -8.65 -4.00
N GLN A 43 -13.91 -8.47 -5.28
CA GLN A 43 -13.37 -9.55 -6.10
C GLN A 43 -11.98 -9.99 -5.64
N VAL A 44 -11.06 -9.04 -5.36
CA VAL A 44 -9.71 -9.37 -4.89
C VAL A 44 -9.79 -10.13 -3.57
N LEU A 45 -10.65 -9.71 -2.63
CA LEU A 45 -10.86 -10.44 -1.38
C LEU A 45 -11.42 -11.85 -1.62
N GLN A 46 -12.37 -12.00 -2.54
CA GLN A 46 -12.92 -13.31 -2.90
C GLN A 46 -11.88 -14.25 -3.51
N GLN A 47 -11.03 -13.74 -4.40
CA GLN A 47 -10.01 -14.54 -5.08
C GLN A 47 -8.86 -14.94 -4.16
N THR A 48 -8.44 -14.02 -3.31
CA THR A 48 -7.29 -14.22 -2.41
C THR A 48 -7.66 -14.91 -1.11
N GLY A 49 -8.93 -14.81 -0.71
CA GLY A 49 -9.42 -15.28 0.59
C GLY A 49 -8.96 -14.40 1.76
N VAL A 50 -8.44 -13.20 1.50
CA VAL A 50 -8.10 -12.20 2.53
C VAL A 50 -9.37 -11.77 3.23
N PRO A 51 -9.42 -11.78 4.58
CA PRO A 51 -10.67 -11.57 5.31
C PRO A 51 -11.26 -10.17 5.17
N SER A 52 -10.42 -9.12 5.14
CA SER A 52 -10.90 -7.74 5.00
C SER A 52 -9.90 -6.83 4.30
N ALA A 53 -10.45 -5.76 3.72
CA ALA A 53 -9.70 -4.60 3.27
C ALA A 53 -10.36 -3.31 3.76
N SER A 54 -9.55 -2.33 4.20
CA SER A 54 -9.98 -0.95 4.42
C SER A 54 -9.32 -0.08 3.36
N VAL A 55 -10.12 0.68 2.61
CA VAL A 55 -9.68 1.48 1.45
C VAL A 55 -10.02 2.94 1.68
N ALA A 56 -9.07 3.84 1.44
CA ALA A 56 -9.32 5.26 1.38
C ALA A 56 -8.71 5.86 0.10
N ILE A 57 -9.41 6.85 -0.47
CA ILE A 57 -9.05 7.45 -1.76
C ILE A 57 -8.99 8.95 -1.62
N VAL A 58 -7.90 9.51 -2.09
CA VAL A 58 -7.72 10.94 -2.35
C VAL A 58 -7.87 11.20 -3.84
N GLN A 59 -8.65 12.19 -4.21
CA GLN A 59 -8.80 12.66 -5.60
C GLN A 59 -8.78 14.19 -5.61
N HIS A 60 -8.05 14.76 -6.56
CA HIS A 60 -7.80 16.21 -6.62
C HIS A 60 -7.23 16.77 -5.30
N GLY A 61 -6.37 16.00 -4.64
CA GLY A 61 -5.75 16.35 -3.36
C GLY A 61 -6.71 16.40 -2.18
N LYS A 62 -7.87 15.72 -2.26
CA LYS A 62 -8.87 15.65 -1.19
C LYS A 62 -9.35 14.23 -0.96
N LEU A 63 -9.51 13.86 0.30
CA LEU A 63 -10.12 12.60 0.69
C LEU A 63 -11.59 12.57 0.26
N VAL A 64 -11.92 11.66 -0.67
CA VAL A 64 -13.25 11.55 -1.29
C VAL A 64 -13.94 10.24 -0.95
N TYR A 65 -13.21 9.25 -0.43
CA TYR A 65 -13.75 7.93 -0.15
C TYR A 65 -13.01 7.25 1.00
N ALA A 66 -13.76 6.63 1.93
CA ALA A 66 -13.24 5.72 2.94
C ALA A 66 -14.27 4.63 3.20
N HIS A 67 -13.92 3.36 2.96
CA HIS A 67 -14.81 2.22 3.11
C HIS A 67 -14.03 0.96 3.52
N ALA A 68 -14.71 0.01 4.17
CA ALA A 68 -14.13 -1.27 4.55
C ALA A 68 -14.99 -2.43 4.04
N TYR A 69 -14.33 -3.52 3.69
CA TYR A 69 -14.92 -4.71 3.08
C TYR A 69 -14.56 -5.95 3.89
N GLY A 70 -15.45 -6.92 3.90
CA GLY A 70 -15.21 -8.22 4.52
C GLY A 70 -15.27 -8.22 6.04
N SER A 71 -14.51 -9.10 6.69
CA SER A 71 -14.55 -9.36 8.13
C SER A 71 -13.24 -8.96 8.80
N ALA A 72 -13.28 -7.97 9.68
CA ALA A 72 -12.15 -7.60 10.53
C ALA A 72 -11.77 -8.74 11.48
N ARG A 73 -12.78 -9.55 11.88
CA ARG A 73 -12.58 -10.79 12.64
C ARG A 73 -13.44 -11.89 12.09
N LEU A 74 -12.85 -13.03 11.81
CA LEU A 74 -13.55 -14.23 11.34
C LEU A 74 -14.37 -14.86 12.48
N ALA A 75 -15.46 -15.53 12.13
CA ALA A 75 -16.24 -16.33 13.06
C ALA A 75 -15.39 -17.48 13.63
N THR A 76 -15.67 -17.83 14.88
CA THR A 76 -15.16 -19.04 15.54
C THR A 76 -16.35 -19.86 16.05
N ASP A 77 -16.10 -21.05 16.55
CA ASP A 77 -17.17 -21.87 17.17
C ASP A 77 -17.88 -21.16 18.33
N LYS A 78 -17.27 -20.10 18.89
CA LYS A 78 -17.78 -19.41 20.08
C LYS A 78 -18.20 -17.97 19.83
N THR A 79 -17.80 -17.37 18.71
CA THR A 79 -18.05 -15.95 18.43
C THR A 79 -18.42 -15.75 16.97
N PRO A 80 -19.41 -14.87 16.66
CA PRO A 80 -19.72 -14.50 15.28
C PRO A 80 -18.56 -13.69 14.66
N ALA A 81 -18.54 -13.61 13.33
CA ALA A 81 -17.68 -12.71 12.60
C ALA A 81 -18.01 -11.24 12.96
N ILE A 82 -16.98 -10.39 12.91
CA ILE A 82 -17.11 -8.94 13.08
C ILE A 82 -16.82 -8.30 11.71
N PRO A 83 -17.77 -7.59 11.09
CA PRO A 83 -17.51 -6.86 9.85
C PRO A 83 -16.41 -5.83 10.03
N ALA A 84 -15.62 -5.59 8.98
CA ALA A 84 -14.67 -4.50 8.95
C ALA A 84 -15.40 -3.16 8.83
N THR A 85 -14.87 -2.13 9.52
CA THR A 85 -15.36 -0.76 9.42
C THR A 85 -14.21 0.21 9.14
N PRO A 86 -14.48 1.39 8.54
CA PRO A 86 -13.43 2.38 8.23
C PRO A 86 -12.67 2.92 9.44
N GLU A 87 -13.25 2.80 10.66
CA GLU A 87 -12.66 3.26 11.92
C GLU A 87 -11.68 2.26 12.52
N MET A 88 -11.63 1.04 12.02
CA MET A 88 -10.72 0.01 12.49
C MET A 88 -9.29 0.29 12.03
N ARG A 89 -8.34 0.13 12.95
CA ARG A 89 -6.92 0.25 12.67
C ARG A 89 -6.35 -1.08 12.19
N TYR A 90 -5.36 -0.95 11.34
CA TYR A 90 -4.50 -2.03 10.86
C TYR A 90 -3.05 -1.59 11.08
N SER A 91 -2.14 -2.51 11.35
CA SER A 91 -0.71 -2.18 11.30
C SER A 91 -0.32 -1.91 9.85
N ILE A 92 0.38 -0.79 9.61
CA ILE A 92 0.76 -0.36 8.26
C ILE A 92 2.17 -0.80 7.88
N GLY A 93 2.88 -1.47 8.80
CA GLY A 93 4.23 -1.98 8.55
C GLY A 93 5.17 -0.93 7.97
N SER A 94 5.86 -1.30 6.93
CA SER A 94 6.93 -0.48 6.33
C SER A 94 6.48 0.85 5.71
N ILE A 95 5.19 1.12 5.53
CA ILE A 95 4.71 2.48 5.21
C ILE A 95 5.17 3.47 6.30
N SER A 96 5.42 3.00 7.53
CA SER A 96 6.02 3.79 8.63
C SER A 96 7.33 4.48 8.24
N LYS A 97 8.08 3.93 7.27
CA LYS A 97 9.34 4.49 6.79
C LYS A 97 9.21 5.86 6.16
N GLN A 98 8.06 6.15 5.56
CA GLN A 98 7.78 7.49 5.02
C GLN A 98 7.79 8.55 6.13
N PHE A 99 7.22 8.22 7.28
CA PHE A 99 7.20 9.11 8.46
C PHE A 99 8.58 9.28 9.08
N THR A 100 9.38 8.21 9.11
CA THR A 100 10.77 8.26 9.58
C THR A 100 11.63 9.15 8.70
N ALA A 101 11.54 8.99 7.38
CA ALA A 101 12.25 9.85 6.42
C ALA A 101 11.81 11.31 6.57
N THR A 102 10.52 11.55 6.74
CA THR A 102 9.98 12.90 6.98
C THR A 102 10.50 13.50 8.29
N ALA A 103 10.62 12.71 9.36
CA ALA A 103 11.19 13.17 10.63
C ALA A 103 12.66 13.65 10.45
N ILE A 104 13.46 12.88 9.73
CA ILE A 104 14.84 13.26 9.39
C ILE A 104 14.87 14.55 8.55
N LEU A 105 14.01 14.65 7.53
CA LEU A 105 13.94 15.84 6.69
C LEU A 105 13.49 17.10 7.46
N LEU A 106 12.55 16.97 8.40
CA LEU A 106 12.18 18.06 9.31
C LEU A 106 13.35 18.55 10.15
N LEU A 107 14.20 17.62 10.62
CA LEU A 107 15.41 17.98 11.38
C LEU A 107 16.47 18.62 10.49
N GLN A 108 16.60 18.19 9.24
CA GLN A 108 17.46 18.84 8.25
C GLN A 108 17.00 20.28 7.97
N GLU A 109 15.70 20.52 7.80
CA GLU A 109 15.16 21.85 7.52
C GLU A 109 15.44 22.89 8.60
N VAL A 110 15.59 22.43 9.84
CA VAL A 110 15.97 23.31 10.97
C VAL A 110 17.47 23.26 11.30
N GLY A 111 18.28 22.67 10.43
CA GLY A 111 19.74 22.66 10.52
C GLY A 111 20.30 21.79 11.66
N LYS A 112 19.55 20.81 12.16
CA LYS A 112 19.98 19.91 13.24
C LYS A 112 20.84 18.76 12.72
N LEU A 113 20.68 18.38 11.45
CA LEU A 113 21.46 17.37 10.75
C LEU A 113 21.48 17.67 9.24
N SER A 114 22.31 16.93 8.49
CA SER A 114 22.28 16.88 7.02
C SER A 114 22.11 15.44 6.56
N LEU A 115 21.43 15.22 5.46
CA LEU A 115 21.33 13.89 4.83
C LEU A 115 22.71 13.31 4.49
N ASP A 116 23.69 14.17 4.26
CA ASP A 116 25.06 13.78 3.89
C ASP A 116 25.98 13.65 5.10
N ASP A 117 25.48 13.88 6.32
CA ASP A 117 26.22 13.58 7.56
C ASP A 117 26.45 12.07 7.69
N PRO A 118 27.65 11.65 8.14
CA PRO A 118 27.90 10.27 8.52
C PRO A 118 27.10 9.91 9.78
N ILE A 119 26.50 8.72 9.79
CA ILE A 119 25.66 8.27 10.91
C ILE A 119 26.45 8.09 12.20
N GLY A 120 27.75 7.80 12.13
CA GLY A 120 28.66 7.69 13.29
C GLY A 120 28.79 8.98 14.09
N LYS A 121 28.51 10.14 13.47
CA LYS A 121 28.41 11.44 14.17
C LYS A 121 27.34 11.43 15.26
N TYR A 122 26.27 10.68 15.08
CA TYR A 122 25.12 10.59 16.01
C TYR A 122 25.15 9.32 16.86
N LEU A 123 25.55 8.20 16.25
CA LEU A 123 25.55 6.87 16.84
C LEU A 123 26.95 6.25 16.65
N PRO A 124 27.91 6.54 17.54
CA PRO A 124 29.27 6.01 17.42
C PRO A 124 29.31 4.49 17.62
N GLY A 125 30.25 3.83 16.97
CA GLY A 125 30.49 2.40 17.08
C GLY A 125 29.74 1.51 16.09
N LEU A 126 28.99 2.11 15.17
CA LEU A 126 28.42 1.40 14.02
C LEU A 126 29.51 1.02 13.02
N THR A 127 29.35 -0.13 12.37
CA THR A 127 30.29 -0.56 11.32
C THR A 127 30.30 0.46 10.18
N ARG A 128 31.49 1.02 9.91
CA ARG A 128 31.70 2.09 8.91
C ARG A 128 30.76 3.29 9.10
N GLY A 129 30.38 3.59 10.35
CA GLY A 129 29.49 4.70 10.66
C GLY A 129 30.00 6.06 10.22
N ASP A 130 31.34 6.24 10.09
CA ASP A 130 31.95 7.47 9.61
C ASP A 130 31.90 7.63 8.08
N GLU A 131 31.51 6.59 7.36
CA GLU A 131 31.41 6.56 5.89
C GLU A 131 29.98 6.48 5.38
N VAL A 132 29.11 5.76 6.11
CA VAL A 132 27.68 5.62 5.76
C VAL A 132 26.94 6.89 6.12
N THR A 133 26.21 7.47 5.15
CA THR A 133 25.42 8.70 5.36
C THR A 133 23.97 8.41 5.75
N ILE A 134 23.30 9.41 6.32
CA ILE A 134 21.86 9.36 6.61
C ILE A 134 21.07 9.12 5.31
N ARG A 135 21.44 9.73 4.19
CA ARG A 135 20.83 9.49 2.87
C ARG A 135 20.87 8.02 2.49
N GLN A 136 22.00 7.37 2.70
CA GLN A 136 22.18 5.96 2.33
C GLN A 136 21.36 4.99 3.17
N ILE A 137 21.15 5.28 4.46
CA ILE A 137 20.23 4.47 5.26
C ILE A 137 18.75 4.70 4.86
N LEU A 138 18.34 5.92 4.53
CA LEU A 138 16.96 6.21 4.10
C LEU A 138 16.63 5.68 2.71
N SER A 139 17.66 5.38 1.89
CA SER A 139 17.49 4.87 0.51
C SER A 139 17.92 3.41 0.34
N HIS A 140 18.21 2.69 1.42
CA HIS A 140 18.64 1.29 1.38
C HIS A 140 19.92 1.03 0.55
N THR A 141 20.83 2.02 0.52
CA THR A 141 22.13 1.91 -0.17
C THR A 141 23.33 1.87 0.78
N SER A 142 23.09 1.63 2.07
CA SER A 142 24.10 1.63 3.12
C SER A 142 24.95 0.37 3.19
N GLY A 143 24.37 -0.79 2.83
CA GLY A 143 24.97 -2.11 3.02
C GLY A 143 24.68 -2.77 4.37
N TYR A 144 23.98 -2.12 5.32
CA TYR A 144 23.60 -2.78 6.57
C TYR A 144 22.69 -3.97 6.34
N GLN A 145 23.01 -5.10 6.99
CA GLN A 145 22.21 -6.33 6.95
C GLN A 145 20.83 -6.10 7.54
N ASP A 146 19.82 -6.70 6.94
CA ASP A 146 18.47 -6.67 7.50
C ASP A 146 18.38 -7.58 8.74
N TYR A 147 17.74 -7.08 9.79
CA TYR A 147 17.50 -7.87 10.99
C TYR A 147 16.26 -8.77 10.88
N TRP A 148 15.37 -8.49 9.93
CA TRP A 148 14.14 -9.22 9.67
C TRP A 148 13.90 -9.36 8.15
N PRO A 149 14.67 -10.24 7.48
CA PRO A 149 14.52 -10.48 6.05
C PRO A 149 13.45 -11.55 5.71
N GLU A 150 12.90 -12.24 6.70
CA GLU A 150 11.89 -13.28 6.52
C GLU A 150 10.49 -12.68 6.50
N ASP A 151 9.58 -13.30 5.71
CA ASP A 151 8.16 -12.92 5.61
C ASP A 151 7.30 -13.60 6.71
N TYR A 152 7.89 -13.89 7.89
CA TYR A 152 7.19 -14.42 9.05
C TYR A 152 7.90 -14.08 10.37
N VAL A 153 7.17 -14.13 11.47
CA VAL A 153 7.73 -13.89 12.81
C VAL A 153 8.55 -15.10 13.27
N MET A 154 9.85 -14.91 13.38
CA MET A 154 10.76 -15.93 13.94
C MET A 154 10.51 -16.13 15.43
N THR A 155 10.73 -17.34 15.93
CA THR A 155 10.60 -17.63 17.37
C THR A 155 11.53 -16.79 18.24
N THR A 156 12.68 -16.37 17.70
CA THR A 156 13.63 -15.46 18.32
C THR A 156 13.09 -14.03 18.48
N MET A 157 12.06 -13.67 17.72
CA MET A 157 11.41 -12.36 17.78
C MET A 157 10.20 -12.32 18.73
N LEU A 158 9.82 -13.42 19.37
CA LEU A 158 8.71 -13.43 20.32
C LEU A 158 9.01 -12.68 21.64
N PRO A 159 10.23 -12.75 22.21
CA PRO A 159 10.60 -11.88 23.32
C PRO A 159 10.69 -10.40 22.89
N PRO A 160 10.47 -9.45 23.80
CA PRO A 160 10.71 -8.04 23.55
C PRO A 160 12.18 -7.75 23.20
N GLU A 161 12.41 -6.76 22.35
CA GLU A 161 13.72 -6.26 21.97
C GLU A 161 13.72 -4.72 21.96
N THR A 162 14.86 -4.08 22.08
CA THR A 162 14.96 -2.63 22.02
C THR A 162 15.67 -2.20 20.74
N ALA A 163 15.38 -0.99 20.26
CA ALA A 163 16.12 -0.40 19.12
C ALA A 163 17.63 -0.44 19.35
N GLN A 164 18.09 -0.17 20.57
CA GLN A 164 19.52 -0.22 20.91
C GLN A 164 20.11 -1.63 20.77
N GLN A 165 19.39 -2.66 21.20
CA GLN A 165 19.82 -4.06 21.05
C GLN A 165 19.88 -4.50 19.59
N ILE A 166 18.87 -4.09 18.77
CA ILE A 166 18.90 -4.31 17.30
C ILE A 166 20.13 -3.65 16.70
N ILE A 167 20.40 -2.38 17.04
CA ILE A 167 21.56 -1.63 16.57
C ILE A 167 22.87 -2.29 17.04
N ASP A 168 22.95 -2.71 18.29
CA ASP A 168 24.15 -3.36 18.85
C ASP A 168 24.44 -4.71 18.19
N THR A 169 23.40 -5.44 17.79
CA THR A 169 23.52 -6.73 17.12
C THR A 169 23.78 -6.58 15.61
N TRP A 170 22.99 -5.79 14.93
CA TRP A 170 22.97 -5.73 13.46
C TRP A 170 23.73 -4.55 12.85
N GLY A 171 23.74 -3.40 13.52
CA GLY A 171 24.51 -2.23 13.10
C GLY A 171 26.02 -2.39 13.26
N LYS A 172 26.48 -3.43 13.97
CA LYS A 172 27.91 -3.75 14.16
C LYS A 172 28.38 -4.95 13.33
N LYS A 173 27.49 -5.60 12.55
CA LYS A 173 27.86 -6.66 11.60
C LYS A 173 28.62 -6.06 10.39
N PRO A 174 29.41 -6.88 9.68
CA PRO A 174 29.96 -6.45 8.38
C PRO A 174 28.84 -6.02 7.42
N LEU A 175 29.10 -5.01 6.60
CA LEU A 175 28.19 -4.62 5.54
C LEU A 175 28.16 -5.69 4.43
N ASP A 176 27.00 -5.88 3.80
CA ASP A 176 26.86 -6.81 2.67
C ASP A 176 27.54 -6.29 1.40
N PHE A 177 27.69 -4.96 1.28
CA PHE A 177 28.33 -4.30 0.14
C PHE A 177 28.87 -2.92 0.52
N GLU A 178 29.70 -2.35 -0.33
CA GLU A 178 30.23 -1.00 -0.20
C GLU A 178 29.11 0.06 -0.27
N PRO A 179 29.02 1.00 0.67
CA PRO A 179 27.98 2.02 0.69
C PRO A 179 27.82 2.74 -0.65
N GLY A 180 26.60 2.81 -1.15
CA GLY A 180 26.24 3.45 -2.42
C GLY A 180 26.54 2.64 -3.69
N THR A 181 26.98 1.39 -3.59
CA THR A 181 27.26 0.55 -4.78
C THR A 181 26.12 -0.36 -5.19
N GLN A 182 25.23 -0.71 -4.25
CA GLN A 182 24.09 -1.56 -4.47
C GLN A 182 22.90 -1.04 -3.69
N TRP A 183 21.72 -1.52 -4.05
CA TRP A 183 20.48 -1.35 -3.32
C TRP A 183 20.06 -2.69 -2.70
N GLN A 184 19.78 -2.67 -1.39
CA GLN A 184 19.26 -3.83 -0.67
C GLN A 184 18.41 -3.34 0.48
N TYR A 185 17.14 -3.73 0.47
CA TYR A 185 16.21 -3.38 1.54
C TYR A 185 16.73 -3.85 2.91
N SER A 186 16.65 -2.99 3.92
CA SER A 186 17.08 -3.33 5.28
C SER A 186 16.30 -2.52 6.31
N ASN A 187 15.59 -3.20 7.18
CA ASN A 187 14.88 -2.60 8.31
C ASN A 187 15.85 -1.99 9.34
N THR A 188 17.06 -2.54 9.46
CA THR A 188 18.13 -2.00 10.33
C THR A 188 18.41 -0.54 10.02
N ASN A 189 18.37 -0.13 8.75
CA ASN A 189 18.55 1.24 8.33
C ASN A 189 17.58 2.20 9.01
N PHE A 190 16.31 1.81 9.09
CA PHE A 190 15.27 2.67 9.65
C PHE A 190 15.23 2.64 11.17
N VAL A 191 15.67 1.55 11.81
CA VAL A 191 15.95 1.55 13.26
C VAL A 191 17.06 2.53 13.59
N ILE A 192 18.15 2.56 12.82
CA ILE A 192 19.23 3.54 12.96
C ILE A 192 18.69 4.97 12.75
N ALA A 193 17.87 5.20 11.71
CA ALA A 193 17.30 6.51 11.44
C ALA A 193 16.41 7.01 12.59
N GLY A 194 15.54 6.16 13.15
CA GLY A 194 14.73 6.49 14.32
C GLY A 194 15.57 6.82 15.55
N ALA A 195 16.62 6.05 15.81
CA ALA A 195 17.57 6.32 16.91
C ALA A 195 18.30 7.65 16.72
N ILE A 196 18.62 8.05 15.47
CA ILE A 196 19.16 9.38 15.17
C ILE A 196 18.14 10.47 15.49
N VAL A 197 16.86 10.27 15.15
CA VAL A 197 15.79 11.23 15.53
C VAL A 197 15.76 11.42 17.04
N GLU A 198 15.74 10.35 17.84
CA GLU A 198 15.76 10.43 19.30
C GLU A 198 17.01 11.11 19.83
N LYS A 199 18.18 10.77 19.28
CA LYS A 199 19.46 11.36 19.67
C LYS A 199 19.51 12.87 19.46
N VAL A 200 18.98 13.34 18.32
CA VAL A 200 19.02 14.75 17.92
C VAL A 200 17.97 15.59 18.66
N THR A 201 16.81 14.98 18.94
CA THR A 201 15.69 15.67 19.56
C THR A 201 15.68 15.58 21.09
N GLY A 202 16.23 14.52 21.66
CA GLY A 202 16.12 14.17 23.08
C GLY A 202 14.72 13.70 23.48
N ALA A 203 13.85 13.41 22.53
CA ALA A 203 12.46 12.96 22.74
C ALA A 203 12.27 11.55 22.13
N PRO A 204 11.33 10.75 22.67
CA PRO A 204 10.94 9.48 22.05
C PRO A 204 10.47 9.69 20.61
N TYR A 205 10.85 8.76 19.74
CA TYR A 205 10.57 8.84 18.29
C TYR A 205 9.07 9.01 17.98
N PHE A 206 8.21 8.18 18.59
CA PHE A 206 6.76 8.26 18.38
C PHE A 206 6.16 9.59 18.86
N ASP A 207 6.67 10.14 19.96
CA ASP A 207 6.24 11.46 20.46
C ASP A 207 6.63 12.57 19.48
N PHE A 208 7.82 12.49 18.89
CA PHE A 208 8.24 13.44 17.85
C PHE A 208 7.29 13.41 16.65
N LEU A 209 6.98 12.22 16.12
CA LEU A 209 6.02 12.07 15.02
C LEU A 209 4.63 12.62 15.40
N THR A 210 4.16 12.29 16.59
CA THR A 210 2.85 12.75 17.10
C THR A 210 2.76 14.27 17.11
N HIS A 211 3.79 14.96 17.60
CA HIS A 211 3.77 16.40 17.70
C HIS A 211 4.00 17.10 16.37
N ARG A 212 4.84 16.54 15.50
CA ARG A 212 5.30 17.22 14.28
C ARG A 212 4.47 16.87 13.05
N ILE A 213 3.81 15.70 13.05
CA ILE A 213 3.08 15.19 11.89
C ILE A 213 1.63 14.89 12.27
N PHE A 214 1.37 13.92 13.14
CA PHE A 214 0.02 13.38 13.33
C PHE A 214 -0.98 14.43 13.80
N ARG A 215 -0.64 15.20 14.84
CA ARG A 215 -1.53 16.27 15.34
C ARG A 215 -1.73 17.37 14.31
N THR A 216 -0.69 17.71 13.56
CA THR A 216 -0.75 18.77 12.54
C THR A 216 -1.70 18.41 11.41
N LEU A 217 -1.75 17.12 11.03
CA LEU A 217 -2.59 16.61 9.98
C LEU A 217 -3.96 16.10 10.45
N GLY A 218 -4.24 16.13 11.76
CA GLY A 218 -5.48 15.60 12.32
C GLY A 218 -5.61 14.09 12.31
N MET A 219 -4.48 13.36 12.19
CA MET A 219 -4.43 11.90 12.22
C MET A 219 -4.62 11.41 13.67
N THR A 220 -5.84 11.11 14.03
CA THR A 220 -6.22 10.84 15.44
C THR A 220 -6.26 9.35 15.80
N SER A 221 -6.25 8.47 14.81
CA SER A 221 -6.30 7.02 15.03
C SER A 221 -4.91 6.38 15.17
N VAL A 222 -3.83 7.13 14.92
CA VAL A 222 -2.47 6.58 14.90
C VAL A 222 -2.11 5.95 16.25
N TRP A 223 -1.58 4.74 16.18
CA TRP A 223 -1.24 3.91 17.31
C TRP A 223 0.16 3.34 17.17
N ASN A 224 0.91 3.29 18.27
CA ASN A 224 2.18 2.58 18.31
C ASN A 224 1.92 1.10 18.61
N SER A 225 1.89 0.27 17.56
CA SER A 225 1.61 -1.16 17.69
C SER A 225 2.79 -1.94 18.26
N ASP A 226 3.96 -1.33 18.32
CA ASP A 226 5.18 -1.92 18.90
C ASP A 226 5.25 -1.76 20.42
N GLN A 227 4.57 -0.76 20.98
CA GLN A 227 4.49 -0.55 22.42
C GLN A 227 3.23 -1.18 23.03
N ALA A 228 2.14 -1.24 22.28
CA ALA A 228 0.89 -1.81 22.77
C ALA A 228 0.14 -2.54 21.66
N LYS A 229 -0.36 -3.73 21.96
CA LYS A 229 -1.16 -4.52 21.00
C LYS A 229 -2.41 -3.78 20.58
N LEU A 230 -2.80 -3.98 19.32
CA LEU A 230 -4.11 -3.57 18.84
C LEU A 230 -5.22 -4.18 19.71
N THR A 231 -6.32 -3.49 19.84
CA THR A 231 -7.42 -3.86 20.76
C THR A 231 -8.47 -4.72 20.06
N GLN A 232 -9.52 -5.11 20.79
CA GLN A 232 -10.61 -5.89 20.21
C GLN A 232 -11.49 -5.08 19.24
N VAL A 233 -11.36 -3.76 19.21
CA VAL A 233 -12.08 -2.88 18.25
C VAL A 233 -11.29 -2.66 16.96
N ASP A 234 -10.09 -3.22 16.85
CA ASP A 234 -9.25 -3.15 15.68
C ASP A 234 -9.34 -4.45 14.86
N ALA A 235 -8.79 -4.45 13.65
CA ALA A 235 -8.73 -5.63 12.82
C ALA A 235 -7.86 -6.73 13.45
N THR A 236 -8.30 -7.97 13.35
CA THR A 236 -7.54 -9.13 13.81
C THR A 236 -6.56 -9.56 12.71
N PRO A 237 -5.26 -9.73 13.02
CA PRO A 237 -4.25 -10.19 12.07
C PRO A 237 -4.38 -11.67 11.77
N TYR A 238 -4.22 -12.06 10.51
CA TYR A 238 -4.29 -13.45 10.08
C TYR A 238 -3.09 -13.88 9.26
N TYR A 239 -2.77 -15.17 9.32
CA TYR A 239 -1.80 -15.85 8.46
C TYR A 239 -2.28 -17.24 8.11
N ARG A 240 -1.61 -17.90 7.18
CA ARG A 240 -1.83 -19.32 6.89
C ARG A 240 -0.53 -20.04 6.56
N HIS A 241 -0.47 -21.33 6.84
CA HIS A 241 0.59 -22.19 6.34
C HIS A 241 0.17 -22.72 4.95
N ALA A 242 0.94 -22.39 3.93
CA ALA A 242 0.64 -22.73 2.54
C ALA A 242 -0.81 -22.33 2.15
N VAL A 243 -1.62 -23.27 1.69
CA VAL A 243 -3.05 -23.08 1.35
C VAL A 243 -4.00 -23.57 2.44
N GLY A 244 -3.51 -23.72 3.67
CA GLY A 244 -4.28 -24.19 4.82
C GLY A 244 -5.27 -23.15 5.36
N PRO A 245 -5.98 -23.45 6.45
CA PRO A 245 -6.92 -22.53 7.06
C PRO A 245 -6.23 -21.30 7.65
N LEU A 246 -6.95 -20.19 7.67
CA LEU A 246 -6.52 -18.97 8.32
C LEU A 246 -6.41 -19.17 9.84
N ARG A 247 -5.38 -18.58 10.42
CA ARG A 247 -5.11 -18.56 11.85
C ARG A 247 -4.79 -17.13 12.27
N VAL A 248 -5.05 -16.80 13.54
CA VAL A 248 -4.59 -15.52 14.10
C VAL A 248 -3.06 -15.51 14.08
N ALA A 249 -2.48 -14.48 13.51
CA ALA A 249 -1.04 -14.37 13.37
C ALA A 249 -0.34 -14.21 14.74
N PRO A 250 0.81 -14.85 14.94
CA PRO A 250 1.66 -14.54 16.08
C PRO A 250 2.17 -13.10 15.90
N LYS A 251 2.20 -12.35 17.01
CA LYS A 251 2.79 -11.02 17.01
C LYS A 251 4.22 -11.11 17.52
N GLU A 252 5.12 -10.38 16.87
CA GLU A 252 6.47 -10.12 17.36
C GLU A 252 6.44 -9.48 18.75
N GLY A 253 7.50 -9.65 19.52
CA GLY A 253 7.71 -8.99 20.80
C GLY A 253 7.75 -7.46 20.63
N LEU A 254 7.46 -6.74 21.71
CA LEU A 254 7.50 -5.28 21.70
C LEU A 254 8.92 -4.78 21.40
N GLY A 255 9.04 -3.73 20.59
CA GLY A 255 10.29 -3.04 20.27
C GLY A 255 10.99 -3.50 18.99
N TRP A 256 10.55 -4.59 18.35
CA TRP A 256 11.17 -5.11 17.13
C TRP A 256 10.93 -4.21 15.89
N MET A 257 9.80 -3.51 15.82
CA MET A 257 9.46 -2.74 14.64
C MET A 257 10.02 -1.32 14.69
N PHE A 258 9.88 -0.63 15.83
CA PHE A 258 10.35 0.74 16.05
C PHE A 258 10.10 1.61 14.79
N ALA A 259 11.05 2.46 14.41
CA ALA A 259 10.93 3.38 13.28
C ALA A 259 10.87 2.70 11.88
N ALA A 260 11.02 1.38 11.82
CA ALA A 260 10.89 0.62 10.57
C ALA A 260 9.46 0.19 10.27
N GLY A 261 8.56 0.08 11.30
CA GLY A 261 7.25 -0.52 11.05
C GLY A 261 6.19 -0.37 12.16
N GLU A 262 6.43 0.44 13.22
CA GLU A 262 5.60 0.42 14.43
C GLU A 262 4.21 1.03 14.32
N LEU A 263 3.88 1.70 13.21
CA LEU A 263 2.63 2.45 13.13
C LEU A 263 1.44 1.56 12.76
N ALA A 264 0.32 1.83 13.41
CA ALA A 264 -0.99 1.33 13.01
C ALA A 264 -1.97 2.49 12.95
N MET A 265 -2.90 2.45 11.99
CA MET A 265 -3.88 3.51 11.80
C MET A 265 -5.06 3.03 10.93
N THR A 266 -6.07 3.88 10.78
CA THR A 266 -7.13 3.69 9.80
C THR A 266 -6.65 4.05 8.39
N ALA A 267 -7.29 3.51 7.34
CA ALA A 267 -7.03 3.94 5.98
C ALA A 267 -7.34 5.44 5.78
N HIS A 268 -8.32 5.96 6.52
CA HIS A 268 -8.64 7.40 6.56
C HIS A 268 -7.43 8.24 6.98
N ASP A 269 -6.77 7.91 8.08
CA ASP A 269 -5.61 8.68 8.55
C ASP A 269 -4.41 8.53 7.62
N LEU A 270 -4.22 7.36 6.99
CA LEU A 270 -3.21 7.20 5.96
C LEU A 270 -3.51 8.09 4.74
N ALA A 271 -4.78 8.23 4.34
CA ALA A 271 -5.16 9.15 3.27
C ALA A 271 -4.98 10.64 3.64
N LEU A 272 -5.12 11.03 4.91
CA LEU A 272 -4.72 12.39 5.36
C LEU A 272 -3.22 12.61 5.21
N TRP A 273 -2.41 11.59 5.44
CA TRP A 273 -0.99 11.62 5.12
C TRP A 273 -0.77 11.83 3.62
N ASP A 274 -1.47 11.09 2.77
CA ASP A 274 -1.37 11.20 1.32
C ASP A 274 -1.81 12.58 0.80
N GLU A 275 -2.89 13.16 1.36
CA GLU A 275 -3.25 14.56 1.10
C GLU A 275 -2.07 15.51 1.39
N SER A 276 -1.36 15.27 2.48
CA SER A 276 -0.23 16.11 2.87
C SER A 276 0.96 15.98 1.94
N LEU A 277 1.20 14.78 1.39
CA LEU A 277 2.24 14.53 0.38
C LEU A 277 1.91 15.27 -0.92
N LEU A 278 0.67 15.16 -1.40
CA LEU A 278 0.19 15.85 -2.59
C LEU A 278 0.22 17.38 -2.44
N ALA A 279 -0.22 17.88 -1.28
CA ALA A 279 -0.22 19.31 -0.97
C ALA A 279 1.17 19.86 -0.58
N GLN A 280 2.15 18.99 -0.37
CA GLN A 280 3.48 19.32 0.14
C GLN A 280 3.43 20.20 1.41
N SER A 281 2.57 19.82 2.38
CA SER A 281 2.21 20.69 3.50
C SER A 281 3.05 20.50 4.78
N VAL A 282 3.80 19.40 4.91
CA VAL A 282 4.61 19.08 6.11
C VAL A 282 6.05 19.51 5.96
N LEU A 283 6.63 19.33 4.78
CA LEU A 283 8.01 19.66 4.45
C LEU A 283 8.08 20.83 3.47
N LYS A 284 9.26 21.45 3.37
CA LYS A 284 9.53 22.41 2.29
C LYS A 284 9.62 21.69 0.93
N PRO A 285 9.34 22.39 -0.19
CA PRO A 285 9.39 21.79 -1.53
C PRO A 285 10.74 21.12 -1.86
N GLY A 286 11.86 21.68 -1.38
CA GLY A 286 13.18 21.09 -1.59
C GLY A 286 13.38 19.75 -0.88
N SER A 287 12.76 19.54 0.27
CA SER A 287 12.78 18.27 1.00
C SER A 287 11.91 17.22 0.33
N TYR A 288 10.72 17.60 -0.16
CA TYR A 288 9.87 16.70 -0.96
C TYR A 288 10.58 16.26 -2.25
N LYS A 289 11.26 17.20 -2.93
CA LYS A 289 12.07 16.85 -4.10
C LYS A 289 13.13 15.80 -3.78
N GLN A 290 13.80 15.90 -2.63
CA GLN A 290 14.78 14.90 -2.21
C GLN A 290 14.10 13.57 -1.87
N MET A 291 12.95 13.60 -1.19
CA MET A 291 12.20 12.41 -0.81
C MET A 291 11.69 11.62 -2.04
N PHE A 292 11.18 12.32 -3.04
CA PHE A 292 10.52 11.76 -4.22
C PHE A 292 11.45 11.58 -5.43
N THR A 293 12.75 11.76 -5.26
CA THR A 293 13.73 11.49 -6.31
C THR A 293 14.49 10.23 -5.98
N GLU A 294 14.53 9.28 -6.93
CA GLU A 294 15.30 8.06 -6.73
C GLU A 294 16.79 8.36 -6.48
N VAL A 295 17.40 7.59 -5.62
CA VAL A 295 18.82 7.71 -5.31
C VAL A 295 19.61 6.93 -6.35
N MET A 296 20.62 7.57 -6.92
CA MET A 296 21.51 6.95 -7.90
C MET A 296 22.67 6.24 -7.20
N LEU A 297 22.97 5.04 -7.64
CA LEU A 297 24.16 4.28 -7.24
C LEU A 297 25.43 4.92 -7.82
N LYS A 298 26.59 4.57 -7.26
CA LYS A 298 27.91 5.07 -7.72
C LYS A 298 28.21 4.74 -9.19
N ASN A 299 27.59 3.69 -9.74
CA ASN A 299 27.70 3.31 -11.16
C ASN A 299 26.74 4.06 -12.09
N GLY A 300 25.91 4.97 -11.56
CA GLY A 300 24.90 5.72 -12.30
C GLY A 300 23.57 4.99 -12.51
N GLN A 301 23.38 3.79 -11.97
CA GLN A 301 22.11 3.07 -12.00
C GLN A 301 21.13 3.65 -10.98
N GLY A 302 19.87 3.84 -11.36
CA GLY A 302 18.77 4.21 -10.46
C GLY A 302 18.38 3.06 -9.55
N THR A 303 17.90 3.40 -8.36
CA THR A 303 17.44 2.41 -7.37
C THR A 303 15.92 2.22 -7.38
N HIS A 304 15.18 3.08 -8.09
CA HIS A 304 13.73 3.21 -8.02
C HIS A 304 13.22 3.46 -6.58
N TYR A 305 14.11 3.97 -5.70
CA TYR A 305 13.80 4.26 -4.31
C TYR A 305 14.37 5.64 -3.93
N GLY A 306 13.52 6.47 -3.34
CA GLY A 306 13.88 7.77 -2.80
C GLY A 306 14.28 7.68 -1.32
N LEU A 307 13.69 8.53 -0.48
CA LEU A 307 13.91 8.48 0.96
C LEU A 307 12.65 7.92 1.65
N GLY A 308 12.65 6.63 1.93
CA GLY A 308 11.52 5.93 2.55
C GLY A 308 10.30 5.75 1.65
N VAL A 309 10.45 5.89 0.34
CA VAL A 309 9.41 5.69 -0.68
C VAL A 309 10.01 5.02 -1.92
N GLU A 310 9.27 4.14 -2.54
CA GLU A 310 9.52 3.72 -3.92
C GLU A 310 9.11 4.84 -4.87
N VAL A 311 9.86 4.99 -5.95
CA VAL A 311 9.61 6.03 -6.98
C VAL A 311 9.39 5.33 -8.31
N ARG A 312 8.24 5.57 -8.91
CA ARG A 312 7.87 4.97 -10.18
C ARG A 312 7.43 6.02 -11.19
N ASP A 313 7.62 5.68 -12.45
CA ASP A 313 7.03 6.39 -13.59
C ASP A 313 6.25 5.36 -14.41
N ARG A 314 4.98 5.61 -14.61
CA ARG A 314 4.09 4.79 -15.44
C ARG A 314 3.56 5.67 -16.57
N ASP A 315 4.17 5.55 -17.74
CA ASP A 315 3.76 6.27 -18.94
C ASP A 315 3.73 7.81 -18.78
N GLY A 316 4.71 8.35 -18.03
CA GLY A 316 4.83 9.78 -17.73
C GLY A 316 4.05 10.24 -16.50
N HIS A 317 3.36 9.34 -15.81
CA HIS A 317 2.68 9.60 -14.54
C HIS A 317 3.59 9.16 -13.38
N ARG A 318 4.12 10.14 -12.66
CA ARG A 318 5.00 9.87 -11.51
C ARG A 318 4.18 9.46 -10.32
N SER A 319 4.57 8.34 -9.71
CA SER A 319 4.02 7.89 -8.44
C SER A 319 5.11 7.66 -7.40
N ILE A 320 4.73 7.79 -6.15
CA ILE A 320 5.45 7.23 -5.02
C ILE A 320 4.54 6.21 -4.36
N GLU A 321 5.16 5.14 -3.89
CA GLU A 321 4.43 4.08 -3.18
C GLU A 321 5.28 3.51 -2.06
N HIS A 322 4.67 2.81 -1.14
CA HIS A 322 5.33 1.89 -0.23
C HIS A 322 4.35 0.82 0.24
N GLY A 323 4.74 -0.42 0.09
CA GLY A 323 4.05 -1.53 0.73
C GLY A 323 4.43 -1.66 2.20
N GLY A 324 3.59 -2.30 2.98
CA GLY A 324 3.88 -2.67 4.35
C GLY A 324 3.42 -4.07 4.65
N GLU A 325 4.27 -4.84 5.33
CA GLU A 325 3.93 -6.16 5.81
C GLU A 325 4.44 -6.34 7.24
N VAL A 326 3.58 -6.76 8.14
CA VAL A 326 3.89 -7.16 9.52
C VAL A 326 2.84 -8.16 9.97
N SER A 327 3.22 -9.08 10.81
CA SER A 327 2.40 -10.09 11.53
C SER A 327 0.90 -10.07 11.25
N GLY A 328 0.48 -10.64 10.11
CA GLY A 328 -0.91 -10.78 9.73
C GLY A 328 -1.56 -9.55 9.10
N PHE A 329 -0.78 -8.54 8.69
CA PHE A 329 -1.26 -7.38 7.97
C PHE A 329 -0.40 -7.09 6.74
N VAL A 330 -1.05 -6.77 5.62
CA VAL A 330 -0.42 -6.20 4.44
C VAL A 330 -1.11 -4.90 4.09
N SER A 331 -0.33 -3.90 3.76
CA SER A 331 -0.81 -2.57 3.39
C SER A 331 -0.13 -2.08 2.12
N ASP A 332 -0.76 -1.13 1.47
CA ASP A 332 -0.21 -0.45 0.30
C ASP A 332 -0.71 0.98 0.26
N ASN A 333 0.16 1.91 -0.12
CA ASN A 333 -0.26 3.28 -0.34
C ASN A 333 0.40 3.81 -1.63
N GLU A 334 -0.39 4.01 -2.67
CA GLU A 334 0.04 4.52 -3.97
C GLU A 334 -0.41 5.97 -4.13
N VAL A 335 0.54 6.88 -4.39
CA VAL A 335 0.29 8.32 -4.56
C VAL A 335 0.74 8.75 -5.95
N LEU A 336 -0.21 9.07 -6.84
CA LEU A 336 0.01 9.61 -8.17
C LEU A 336 0.20 11.12 -8.06
N ILE A 337 1.46 11.55 -7.99
CA ILE A 337 1.82 12.92 -7.59
C ILE A 337 1.29 13.95 -8.57
N ASP A 338 1.43 13.68 -9.88
CA ASP A 338 1.07 14.62 -10.92
C ASP A 338 -0.45 14.71 -11.14
N ASP A 339 -1.20 13.69 -10.70
CA ASP A 339 -2.64 13.57 -10.88
C ASP A 339 -3.46 14.00 -9.65
N GLY A 340 -2.79 14.20 -8.52
CA GLY A 340 -3.47 14.55 -7.27
C GLY A 340 -4.36 13.43 -6.74
N VAL A 341 -3.97 12.17 -6.98
CA VAL A 341 -4.70 10.96 -6.58
C VAL A 341 -3.85 10.13 -5.63
N ALA A 342 -4.48 9.55 -4.62
CA ALA A 342 -3.85 8.50 -3.82
C ALA A 342 -4.87 7.41 -3.46
N VAL A 343 -4.36 6.18 -3.29
CA VAL A 343 -5.14 5.03 -2.86
C VAL A 343 -4.39 4.32 -1.74
N ALA A 344 -4.96 4.37 -0.54
CA ALA A 344 -4.47 3.67 0.63
C ALA A 344 -5.31 2.40 0.87
N VAL A 345 -4.66 1.24 0.99
CA VAL A 345 -5.31 -0.05 1.20
C VAL A 345 -4.66 -0.80 2.35
N LEU A 346 -5.46 -1.21 3.33
CA LEU A 346 -5.01 -1.96 4.50
C LEU A 346 -5.75 -3.29 4.54
N THR A 347 -5.05 -4.42 4.69
CA THR A 347 -5.62 -5.76 4.76
C THR A 347 -5.13 -6.52 5.99
N ASN A 348 -5.89 -7.52 6.43
CA ASN A 348 -5.61 -8.27 7.66
C ASN A 348 -5.17 -9.72 7.43
N GLN A 349 -4.34 -9.94 6.41
CA GLN A 349 -3.65 -11.21 6.19
C GLN A 349 -2.29 -10.95 5.57
N ASP A 350 -1.23 -11.54 6.13
CA ASP A 350 0.13 -11.47 5.59
C ASP A 350 0.34 -12.38 4.37
N ALA A 351 1.48 -12.21 3.70
CA ALA A 351 1.95 -12.99 2.55
C ALA A 351 0.96 -13.05 1.38
N VAL A 352 0.08 -12.05 1.23
CA VAL A 352 -0.90 -11.98 0.12
C VAL A 352 -1.00 -10.55 -0.41
N GLY A 353 -0.68 -10.35 -1.68
CA GLY A 353 -0.66 -9.05 -2.36
C GLY A 353 -2.06 -8.46 -2.68
N ALA A 354 -3.06 -8.67 -1.80
CA ALA A 354 -4.39 -8.12 -2.02
C ALA A 354 -4.41 -6.59 -1.94
N ALA A 355 -3.66 -6.01 -1.00
CA ALA A 355 -3.58 -4.56 -0.83
C ALA A 355 -3.03 -3.88 -2.08
N SER A 356 -1.84 -4.30 -2.55
CA SER A 356 -1.21 -3.75 -3.75
C SER A 356 -2.04 -4.01 -5.02
N THR A 357 -2.72 -5.15 -5.10
CA THR A 357 -3.61 -5.45 -6.23
C THR A 357 -4.79 -4.47 -6.28
N ILE A 358 -5.45 -4.22 -5.14
CA ILE A 358 -6.56 -3.25 -5.07
C ILE A 358 -6.06 -1.84 -5.41
N ALA A 359 -4.95 -1.38 -4.82
CA ALA A 359 -4.39 -0.05 -5.08
C ALA A 359 -4.05 0.13 -6.57
N ARG A 360 -3.29 -0.80 -7.16
CA ARG A 360 -2.88 -0.77 -8.57
C ARG A 360 -4.04 -0.79 -9.56
N LEU A 361 -5.15 -1.47 -9.24
CA LEU A 361 -6.33 -1.51 -10.09
C LEU A 361 -7.23 -0.28 -9.92
N ALA A 362 -7.31 0.27 -8.71
CA ALA A 362 -8.17 1.41 -8.40
C ALA A 362 -7.53 2.75 -8.83
N ALA A 363 -6.23 2.95 -8.62
CA ALA A 363 -5.57 4.23 -8.84
C ALA A 363 -5.74 4.78 -10.28
N PRO A 364 -5.54 4.01 -11.37
CA PRO A 364 -5.76 4.51 -12.72
C PRO A 364 -7.23 4.85 -13.02
N ILE A 365 -8.17 4.14 -12.39
CA ILE A 365 -9.62 4.39 -12.55
C ILE A 365 -9.98 5.71 -11.88
N VAL A 366 -9.46 5.94 -10.67
CA VAL A 366 -9.68 7.17 -9.91
C VAL A 366 -9.02 8.38 -10.61
N ALA A 367 -7.83 8.18 -11.19
CA ALA A 367 -7.14 9.20 -11.96
C ALA A 367 -7.80 9.48 -13.31
N GLY A 368 -8.71 8.61 -13.77
CA GLY A 368 -9.40 8.79 -15.04
C GLY A 368 -8.50 8.52 -16.24
N TYR A 369 -7.47 7.67 -16.09
CA TYR A 369 -6.59 7.35 -17.21
C TYR A 369 -7.35 6.68 -18.34
N PRO A 370 -7.32 7.25 -19.55
CA PRO A 370 -7.86 6.56 -20.70
C PRO A 370 -7.02 5.32 -21.01
N PRO A 371 -7.60 4.33 -21.69
CA PRO A 371 -6.81 3.25 -22.25
C PRO A 371 -5.71 3.78 -23.16
N THR A 372 -4.53 3.17 -23.17
CA THR A 372 -3.52 3.44 -24.18
C THR A 372 -4.03 3.03 -25.57
N PRO A 373 -3.45 3.52 -26.68
CA PRO A 373 -3.87 3.10 -28.03
C PRO A 373 -3.86 1.57 -28.20
N GLU A 374 -2.90 0.88 -27.60
CA GLU A 374 -2.78 -0.57 -27.64
C GLU A 374 -3.82 -1.27 -26.77
N GLU A 375 -4.12 -0.72 -25.59
CA GLU A 375 -5.24 -1.20 -24.77
C GLU A 375 -6.55 -0.98 -25.49
N GLN A 376 -6.76 0.19 -26.11
CA GLN A 376 -7.99 0.47 -26.84
C GLN A 376 -8.16 -0.47 -28.03
N GLN A 377 -7.10 -0.74 -28.81
CA GLN A 377 -7.12 -1.73 -29.89
C GLN A 377 -7.53 -3.11 -29.37
N ALA A 378 -6.94 -3.54 -28.25
CA ALA A 378 -7.26 -4.84 -27.65
C ALA A 378 -8.71 -4.88 -27.12
N ILE A 379 -9.21 -3.80 -26.51
CA ILE A 379 -10.59 -3.63 -26.03
C ILE A 379 -11.58 -3.67 -27.18
N ASP A 380 -11.31 -2.96 -28.27
CA ASP A 380 -12.21 -2.90 -29.44
C ASP A 380 -12.38 -4.27 -30.09
N ILE A 381 -11.28 -5.03 -30.22
CA ILE A 381 -11.33 -6.40 -30.69
C ILE A 381 -12.10 -7.30 -29.73
N TYR A 382 -11.88 -7.14 -28.42
CA TYR A 382 -12.58 -7.89 -27.36
C TYR A 382 -14.10 -7.70 -27.46
N HIS A 383 -14.56 -6.46 -27.52
CA HIS A 383 -15.98 -6.13 -27.65
C HIS A 383 -16.56 -6.60 -29.00
N GLY A 384 -15.75 -6.54 -30.07
CA GLY A 384 -16.14 -7.13 -31.34
C GLY A 384 -16.42 -8.62 -31.23
N LEU A 385 -15.51 -9.37 -30.61
CA LEU A 385 -15.64 -10.82 -30.39
C LEU A 385 -16.81 -11.17 -29.48
N GLN A 386 -17.07 -10.38 -28.42
CA GLN A 386 -18.30 -10.55 -27.61
C GLN A 386 -19.59 -10.41 -28.46
N GLN A 387 -19.54 -9.63 -29.53
CA GLN A 387 -20.67 -9.39 -30.45
C GLN A 387 -20.65 -10.33 -31.68
N GLY A 388 -19.73 -11.30 -31.72
CA GLY A 388 -19.56 -12.21 -32.84
C GLY A 388 -18.99 -11.54 -34.09
N ARG A 389 -18.20 -10.49 -33.94
CA ARG A 389 -17.58 -9.71 -35.02
C ARG A 389 -16.07 -9.58 -34.82
N ILE A 390 -15.32 -9.51 -35.92
CA ILE A 390 -13.89 -9.25 -35.92
C ILE A 390 -13.52 -8.30 -37.04
N ASP A 391 -12.78 -7.24 -36.74
CA ASP A 391 -12.19 -6.37 -37.76
C ASP A 391 -10.87 -6.96 -38.26
N ARG A 392 -10.91 -7.56 -39.44
CA ARG A 392 -9.75 -8.20 -40.05
C ARG A 392 -8.70 -7.25 -40.56
N THR A 393 -9.00 -5.95 -40.68
CA THR A 393 -8.02 -4.94 -41.07
C THR A 393 -6.93 -4.71 -40.04
N LEU A 394 -7.23 -5.03 -38.79
CA LEU A 394 -6.29 -4.95 -37.65
C LEU A 394 -5.38 -6.18 -37.52
N LEU A 395 -5.63 -7.24 -38.32
CA LEU A 395 -4.99 -8.53 -38.19
C LEU A 395 -3.96 -8.78 -39.29
N ALA A 396 -2.89 -9.47 -38.95
CA ALA A 396 -2.00 -10.08 -39.90
C ALA A 396 -2.67 -11.32 -40.53
N PRO A 397 -2.21 -11.81 -41.69
CA PRO A 397 -2.87 -12.91 -42.40
C PRO A 397 -3.11 -14.15 -41.55
N ASN A 398 -2.09 -14.62 -40.82
CA ASN A 398 -2.20 -15.82 -39.99
C ASN A 398 -3.28 -15.71 -38.93
N LEU A 399 -3.33 -14.57 -38.19
CA LEU A 399 -4.36 -14.34 -37.19
C LEU A 399 -5.74 -14.16 -37.83
N SER A 400 -5.82 -13.52 -39.01
CA SER A 400 -7.08 -13.41 -39.75
C SER A 400 -7.62 -14.79 -40.13
N ASP A 401 -6.77 -15.74 -40.54
CA ASP A 401 -7.17 -17.11 -40.89
C ASP A 401 -7.56 -17.93 -39.62
N TYR A 402 -6.94 -17.65 -38.46
CA TYR A 402 -7.31 -18.26 -37.18
C TYR A 402 -8.78 -17.95 -36.79
N PHE A 403 -9.25 -16.75 -37.05
CA PHE A 403 -10.62 -16.36 -36.74
C PHE A 403 -11.63 -16.91 -37.79
N THR A 404 -11.75 -18.24 -37.86
CA THR A 404 -12.83 -18.89 -38.63
C THR A 404 -14.20 -18.49 -38.10
N PRO A 405 -15.31 -18.70 -38.87
CA PRO A 405 -16.67 -18.48 -38.35
C PRO A 405 -16.96 -19.26 -37.05
N GLU A 406 -16.43 -20.48 -36.92
CA GLU A 406 -16.53 -21.31 -35.72
C GLU A 406 -15.78 -20.65 -34.54
N ALA A 407 -14.52 -20.23 -34.73
CA ALA A 407 -13.74 -19.56 -33.70
C ALA A 407 -14.44 -18.28 -33.21
N VAL A 408 -14.95 -17.43 -34.13
CA VAL A 408 -15.68 -16.22 -33.73
C VAL A 408 -16.95 -16.55 -32.94
N ALA A 409 -17.68 -17.60 -33.29
CA ALA A 409 -18.84 -18.05 -32.54
C ALA A 409 -18.49 -18.58 -31.13
N ASP A 410 -17.38 -19.28 -31.00
CA ASP A 410 -16.88 -19.75 -29.70
C ASP A 410 -16.46 -18.59 -28.81
N PHE A 411 -15.74 -17.60 -29.36
CA PHE A 411 -15.42 -16.36 -28.63
C PHE A 411 -16.70 -15.66 -28.19
N GLN A 412 -17.68 -15.46 -29.07
CA GLN A 412 -18.96 -14.83 -28.73
C GLN A 412 -19.65 -15.57 -27.59
N SER A 413 -19.84 -16.90 -27.74
CA SER A 413 -20.58 -17.70 -26.76
C SER A 413 -19.94 -17.74 -25.39
N SER A 414 -18.60 -17.65 -25.32
CA SER A 414 -17.83 -17.70 -24.08
C SER A 414 -17.64 -16.33 -23.42
N LEU A 415 -17.56 -15.24 -24.20
CA LEU A 415 -17.27 -13.92 -23.69
C LEU A 415 -18.52 -13.05 -23.47
N ALA A 416 -19.55 -13.15 -24.32
CA ALA A 416 -20.76 -12.34 -24.21
C ALA A 416 -21.46 -12.46 -22.84
N PRO A 417 -21.56 -13.67 -22.22
CA PRO A 417 -22.18 -13.81 -20.91
C PRO A 417 -21.43 -13.12 -19.77
N LEU A 418 -20.16 -12.75 -19.97
CA LEU A 418 -19.35 -12.11 -18.95
C LEU A 418 -19.69 -10.61 -18.79
N GLY A 419 -20.29 -9.98 -19.81
CA GLY A 419 -20.63 -8.55 -19.81
C GLY A 419 -19.37 -7.65 -19.89
N GLU A 420 -19.45 -6.48 -19.24
CA GLU A 420 -18.34 -5.52 -19.20
C GLU A 420 -17.33 -5.90 -18.10
N PRO A 421 -16.02 -5.90 -18.40
CA PRO A 421 -15.00 -6.13 -17.39
C PRO A 421 -14.89 -4.95 -16.40
N LEU A 422 -14.49 -5.23 -15.17
CA LEU A 422 -14.16 -4.20 -14.16
C LEU A 422 -12.92 -3.41 -14.60
N THR A 423 -11.95 -4.14 -15.14
CA THR A 423 -10.72 -3.54 -15.70
C THR A 423 -10.21 -4.36 -16.88
N PHE A 424 -9.58 -3.67 -17.81
CA PHE A 424 -8.85 -4.22 -18.94
C PHE A 424 -7.58 -3.39 -19.07
N ARG A 425 -6.43 -3.94 -18.63
CA ARG A 425 -5.18 -3.20 -18.52
C ARG A 425 -3.99 -4.02 -18.96
N GLN A 426 -3.05 -3.36 -19.64
CA GLN A 426 -1.77 -3.96 -20.00
C GLN A 426 -0.92 -4.17 -18.74
N THR A 427 -0.37 -5.36 -18.60
CA THR A 427 0.47 -5.75 -17.45
C THR A 427 1.93 -5.98 -17.82
N ARG A 428 2.18 -6.29 -19.10
CA ARG A 428 3.54 -6.59 -19.57
C ARG A 428 3.72 -6.21 -21.03
N THR A 429 4.93 -5.77 -21.37
CA THR A 429 5.41 -5.63 -22.75
C THR A 429 6.81 -6.21 -22.89
N ALA A 430 7.12 -6.79 -24.06
CA ALA A 430 8.44 -7.32 -24.37
C ALA A 430 8.62 -7.42 -25.90
N LEU A 431 9.86 -7.39 -26.39
CA LEU A 431 10.17 -7.65 -27.78
C LEU A 431 10.44 -9.15 -27.99
N ARG A 432 9.85 -9.74 -29.02
CA ARG A 432 10.10 -11.11 -29.42
C ARG A 432 9.88 -11.33 -30.91
N GLY A 433 10.87 -11.85 -31.60
CA GLY A 433 10.76 -12.22 -33.03
C GLY A 433 10.40 -11.05 -33.97
N GLY A 434 10.87 -9.82 -33.67
CA GLY A 434 10.54 -8.63 -34.44
C GLY A 434 9.14 -8.05 -34.16
N MET A 435 8.42 -8.63 -33.23
CA MET A 435 7.08 -8.20 -32.78
C MET A 435 7.13 -7.70 -31.35
N THR A 436 6.13 -6.94 -30.96
CA THR A 436 5.89 -6.56 -29.56
C THR A 436 4.89 -7.51 -28.94
N PHE A 437 5.32 -8.27 -27.95
CA PHE A 437 4.46 -9.03 -27.04
C PHE A 437 3.82 -8.08 -26.04
N ARG A 438 2.51 -8.25 -25.77
CA ARG A 438 1.81 -7.62 -24.66
C ARG A 438 0.94 -8.63 -23.93
N SER A 439 0.83 -8.46 -22.62
CA SER A 439 -0.13 -9.18 -21.79
C SER A 439 -1.08 -8.18 -21.14
N PHE A 440 -2.34 -8.57 -21.04
CA PHE A 440 -3.41 -7.75 -20.44
C PHE A 440 -4.17 -8.59 -19.42
N ASP A 441 -4.52 -7.97 -18.29
CA ASP A 441 -5.48 -8.51 -17.34
C ASP A 441 -6.88 -8.02 -17.70
N ILE A 442 -7.84 -8.95 -17.79
CA ILE A 442 -9.26 -8.68 -17.98
C ILE A 442 -10.00 -9.24 -16.76
N ILE A 443 -10.44 -8.36 -15.89
CA ILE A 443 -10.99 -8.74 -14.59
C ILE A 443 -12.50 -8.52 -14.59
N TYR A 444 -13.23 -9.57 -14.21
CA TYR A 444 -14.68 -9.61 -14.01
C TYR A 444 -15.01 -9.90 -12.54
N PRO A 445 -16.22 -9.63 -12.07
CA PRO A 445 -16.62 -9.94 -10.69
C PRO A 445 -16.42 -11.41 -10.27
N SER A 446 -16.48 -12.34 -11.23
CA SER A 446 -16.37 -13.79 -10.96
C SER A 446 -15.28 -14.49 -11.77
N LYS A 447 -14.49 -13.77 -12.56
CA LYS A 447 -13.51 -14.38 -13.46
C LYS A 447 -12.34 -13.42 -13.73
N HIS A 448 -11.14 -13.99 -13.81
CA HIS A 448 -9.95 -13.31 -14.27
C HIS A 448 -9.45 -14.00 -15.55
N LEU A 449 -9.27 -13.22 -16.60
CA LEU A 449 -8.74 -13.68 -17.88
C LEU A 449 -7.45 -12.92 -18.19
N THR A 450 -6.53 -13.61 -18.83
CA THR A 450 -5.34 -13.01 -19.42
C THR A 450 -5.48 -13.00 -20.95
N LEU A 451 -5.28 -11.84 -21.56
CA LEU A 451 -5.11 -11.71 -23.01
C LEU A 451 -3.63 -11.53 -23.32
N THR A 452 -3.12 -12.28 -24.30
CA THR A 452 -1.78 -12.05 -24.85
C THR A 452 -1.86 -11.73 -26.32
N THR A 453 -1.07 -10.71 -26.75
CA THR A 453 -0.97 -10.30 -28.15
C THR A 453 0.47 -10.30 -28.62
N TYR A 454 0.65 -10.49 -29.93
CA TYR A 454 1.86 -10.12 -30.66
C TYR A 454 1.48 -9.12 -31.74
N THR A 455 2.19 -8.00 -31.81
CA THR A 455 1.91 -6.91 -32.75
C THR A 455 3.13 -6.63 -33.60
N TYR A 456 2.99 -6.61 -34.91
CA TYR A 456 4.05 -6.19 -35.84
C TYR A 456 4.31 -4.67 -35.75
N PRO A 457 5.45 -4.17 -36.27
CA PRO A 457 5.75 -2.73 -36.28
C PRO A 457 4.76 -1.88 -37.04
N ASP A 458 3.96 -2.45 -37.96
CA ASP A 458 2.88 -1.78 -38.70
C ASP A 458 1.56 -1.72 -37.93
N GLY A 459 1.53 -2.23 -36.68
CA GLY A 459 0.35 -2.23 -35.80
C GLY A 459 -0.59 -3.40 -35.99
N LYS A 460 -0.35 -4.32 -36.95
CA LYS A 460 -1.19 -5.52 -37.15
C LYS A 460 -0.87 -6.59 -36.12
N LEU A 461 -1.93 -7.21 -35.58
CA LEU A 461 -1.80 -8.30 -34.63
C LEU A 461 -1.55 -9.63 -35.34
N GLU A 462 -0.58 -10.37 -34.86
CA GLU A 462 -0.29 -11.75 -35.25
C GLU A 462 -0.83 -12.76 -34.23
N GLN A 463 -1.07 -12.35 -32.99
CA GLN A 463 -1.72 -13.16 -31.96
C GLN A 463 -2.73 -12.34 -31.18
N TYR A 464 -3.84 -13.00 -30.81
CA TYR A 464 -4.83 -12.52 -29.87
C TYR A 464 -5.39 -13.75 -29.14
N LEU A 465 -4.81 -14.08 -27.99
CA LEU A 465 -5.13 -15.29 -27.23
C LEU A 465 -5.65 -14.94 -25.85
N ILE A 466 -6.88 -15.39 -25.54
CA ILE A 466 -7.50 -15.25 -24.23
C ILE A 466 -7.49 -16.59 -23.50
N ALA A 467 -7.06 -16.58 -22.25
CA ALA A 467 -7.05 -17.74 -21.37
C ALA A 467 -7.53 -17.34 -19.96
N PRO A 468 -7.97 -18.30 -19.13
CA PRO A 468 -8.07 -18.05 -17.70
C PRO A 468 -6.71 -17.60 -17.14
N ALA A 469 -6.70 -16.61 -16.23
CA ALA A 469 -5.50 -16.26 -15.51
C ALA A 469 -5.10 -17.41 -14.56
N GLU A 470 -3.81 -17.72 -14.50
CA GLU A 470 -3.26 -18.75 -13.61
C GLU A 470 -3.18 -18.27 -12.16
#